data_6b10c1e388870b21cbd19a2c13547ecb
#
_entry.id   6b10c1e388870b21cbd19a2c13547ecb
#
_cell.length_a   1.000
_cell.length_b   1.000
_cell.length_c   1.000
_cell.angle_alpha   90.00
_cell.angle_beta   90.00
_cell.angle_gamma   90.00
#
_symmetry.space_group_name_H-M   'P 1'
#
loop_
_entity.id
_entity.type
_entity.pdbx_description
1 polymer ?
#
loop_
_entity_poly.entity_id
_entity_poly.type
_entity_poly.pdbx_seq_one_letter_code
_entity_poly.pdbx_strand_id
1 'polypeptide(L)'
;MNDRPPQVIIETFACFSEHKLEICFTAPPLHIVLEYFSLETWTLSYHLQPSLGYHRKFFYFLGVLPESGGLLVEKDYQTKEKAFKKRFTSSSVQKRVFLFAYPSFDWEKWLSSWDQLHISYQLHIVRDQISQNLPKQRLAANNIKLLDFTNQIIFDEHLWQADIAIVRGEDSFVRAQLAGLPFFWHSYPQKNYIHLAKIEAFCQ
;
A
#
# COMPACT_ATOMS: atom_id res chain seq x y z
N MET A 1 -32.07 3.32 16.97
CA MET A 1 -30.77 3.92 16.57
C MET A 1 -30.47 5.05 17.54
N ASN A 2 -29.26 5.16 18.00
CA ASN A 2 -28.90 6.22 18.97
C ASN A 2 -28.80 7.53 18.17
N ASP A 3 -29.78 8.42 18.32
CA ASP A 3 -29.86 9.74 17.60
C ASP A 3 -28.85 10.78 18.12
N ARG A 4 -27.78 10.38 18.77
CA ARG A 4 -26.75 11.33 19.21
C ARG A 4 -25.82 11.63 18.04
N PRO A 5 -25.60 12.93 17.73
CA PRO A 5 -24.68 13.31 16.67
C PRO A 5 -23.25 12.81 17.01
N PRO A 6 -22.42 12.47 16.00
CA PRO A 6 -21.07 12.02 16.21
C PRO A 6 -20.24 13.14 16.87
N GLN A 7 -19.40 12.79 17.82
CA GLN A 7 -18.46 13.71 18.45
C GLN A 7 -17.16 13.84 17.66
N VAL A 8 -16.81 12.78 16.91
CA VAL A 8 -15.62 12.69 16.07
C VAL A 8 -16.02 12.13 14.72
N ILE A 9 -15.51 12.73 13.66
CA ILE A 9 -15.60 12.24 12.28
C ILE A 9 -14.18 11.95 11.81
N ILE A 10 -13.95 10.77 11.26
CA ILE A 10 -12.71 10.43 10.59
C ILE A 10 -13.03 10.25 9.11
N GLU A 11 -12.49 11.14 8.29
CA GLU A 11 -12.56 11.08 6.84
C GLU A 11 -11.27 10.44 6.33
N THR A 12 -11.38 9.44 5.44
CA THR A 12 -10.22 8.79 4.86
C THR A 12 -10.02 9.24 3.42
N PHE A 13 -8.79 9.67 3.10
CA PHE A 13 -8.34 9.97 1.75
C PHE A 13 -9.16 11.05 1.01
N ALA A 14 -9.62 12.06 1.75
CA ALA A 14 -10.40 13.18 1.22
C ALA A 14 -11.54 12.75 0.26
N CYS A 15 -12.16 11.59 0.52
CA CYS A 15 -13.20 11.01 -0.34
C CYS A 15 -14.57 11.65 -0.16
N PHE A 16 -14.73 12.55 0.81
CA PHE A 16 -15.99 13.21 1.10
C PHE A 16 -16.09 14.57 0.37
N SER A 17 -17.19 14.77 -0.36
CA SER A 17 -17.56 16.14 -0.75
C SER A 17 -18.14 16.85 0.46
N GLU A 18 -17.66 18.05 0.76
CA GLU A 18 -18.08 18.89 1.92
C GLU A 18 -19.60 19.08 2.01
N HIS A 19 -20.31 19.06 0.88
CA HIS A 19 -21.78 19.20 0.81
C HIS A 19 -22.59 18.11 1.50
N LYS A 20 -21.99 17.01 1.96
CA LYS A 20 -22.70 15.93 2.67
C LYS A 20 -22.62 16.04 4.19
N LEU A 21 -21.76 16.92 4.72
CA LEU A 21 -21.57 17.13 6.16
C LEU A 21 -22.36 18.33 6.71
N GLU A 22 -23.19 19.02 5.92
CA GLU A 22 -24.14 20.04 6.37
C GLU A 22 -25.29 19.49 7.24
N ILE A 23 -25.07 18.36 7.88
CA ILE A 23 -25.96 17.88 8.93
C ILE A 23 -25.84 18.87 10.08
N CYS A 24 -26.94 19.49 10.47
CA CYS A 24 -27.06 20.45 11.54
C CYS A 24 -26.54 19.91 12.88
N PHE A 25 -25.28 20.09 13.14
CA PHE A 25 -24.71 19.82 14.45
C PHE A 25 -24.93 21.03 15.37
N THR A 26 -25.48 20.83 16.55
CA THR A 26 -25.56 21.86 17.59
C THR A 26 -24.17 22.31 18.09
N ALA A 27 -23.17 21.43 17.96
CA ALA A 27 -21.75 21.74 18.11
C ALA A 27 -20.95 20.95 17.04
N PRO A 28 -20.02 21.60 16.31
CA PRO A 28 -19.27 20.92 15.27
C PRO A 28 -18.41 19.80 15.86
N PRO A 29 -18.47 18.57 15.30
CA PRO A 29 -17.63 17.46 15.74
C PRO A 29 -16.14 17.74 15.47
N LEU A 30 -15.27 17.04 16.17
CA LEU A 30 -13.87 16.97 15.78
C LEU A 30 -13.79 16.22 14.45
N HIS A 31 -13.24 16.85 13.42
CA HIS A 31 -13.10 16.26 12.08
C HIS A 31 -11.63 16.03 11.77
N ILE A 32 -11.25 14.79 11.60
CA ILE A 32 -9.88 14.39 11.24
C ILE A 32 -9.90 13.86 9.83
N VAL A 33 -9.17 14.51 8.93
CA VAL A 33 -8.94 14.04 7.57
C VAL A 33 -7.66 13.24 7.57
N LEU A 34 -7.79 11.93 7.41
CA LEU A 34 -6.67 11.03 7.24
C LEU A 34 -6.21 11.09 5.80
N GLU A 35 -5.07 11.71 5.57
CA GLU A 35 -4.49 11.93 4.26
C GLU A 35 -3.71 10.71 3.78
N TYR A 36 -3.38 10.70 2.48
CA TYR A 36 -2.54 9.68 1.88
C TYR A 36 -1.16 9.65 2.53
N PHE A 37 -0.52 8.49 2.46
CA PHE A 37 0.86 8.34 2.87
C PHE A 37 1.77 9.30 2.10
N SER A 38 2.59 10.04 2.82
CA SER A 38 3.45 11.09 2.29
C SER A 38 4.90 10.92 2.74
N LEU A 39 5.80 11.25 1.84
CA LEU A 39 7.25 11.26 2.06
C LEU A 39 7.80 12.68 1.90
N GLU A 40 6.97 13.60 1.43
CA GLU A 40 7.33 14.96 1.14
C GLU A 40 7.29 15.84 2.40
N THR A 41 8.36 16.59 2.62
CA THR A 41 8.54 17.43 3.83
C THR A 41 7.50 18.55 3.96
N TRP A 42 6.92 19.02 2.84
CA TRP A 42 5.89 20.07 2.88
C TRP A 42 4.64 19.63 3.69
N THR A 43 4.36 18.35 3.77
CA THR A 43 3.20 17.82 4.51
C THR A 43 3.30 18.06 6.01
N LEU A 44 4.52 18.20 6.55
CA LEU A 44 4.75 18.46 7.97
C LEU A 44 4.17 19.80 8.41
N SER A 45 4.21 20.82 7.52
CA SER A 45 3.66 22.14 7.82
C SER A 45 2.12 22.16 7.90
N TYR A 46 1.46 21.13 7.38
CA TYR A 46 -0.01 20.98 7.42
C TYR A 46 -0.47 19.91 8.41
N HIS A 47 0.44 19.06 8.87
CA HIS A 47 0.10 17.97 9.79
C HIS A 47 -0.44 18.54 11.11
N LEU A 48 -1.64 18.08 11.49
CA LEU A 48 -2.40 18.54 12.67
C LEU A 48 -2.68 20.05 12.71
N GLN A 49 -2.56 20.74 11.57
CA GLN A 49 -2.99 22.14 11.49
C GLN A 49 -4.49 22.23 11.24
N PRO A 50 -5.18 23.20 11.84
CA PRO A 50 -6.59 23.40 11.59
C PRO A 50 -6.82 23.89 10.17
N SER A 51 -7.87 23.40 9.51
CA SER A 51 -8.28 23.88 8.20
C SER A 51 -8.77 25.33 8.27
N LEU A 52 -8.40 26.14 7.31
CA LEU A 52 -8.86 27.53 7.20
C LEU A 52 -10.40 27.60 7.19
N GLY A 53 -10.96 28.36 8.12
CA GLY A 53 -12.40 28.50 8.28
C GLY A 53 -13.11 27.42 9.08
N TYR A 54 -12.42 26.32 9.45
CA TYR A 54 -13.00 25.20 10.17
C TYR A 54 -12.12 24.82 11.37
N HIS A 55 -12.28 25.50 12.50
CA HIS A 55 -11.43 25.36 13.69
C HIS A 55 -11.35 23.97 14.31
N ARG A 56 -12.22 23.04 13.91
CA ARG A 56 -12.23 21.67 14.41
C ARG A 56 -11.97 20.63 13.32
N LYS A 57 -11.50 21.03 12.11
CA LYS A 57 -11.06 20.14 11.04
C LYS A 57 -9.55 20.16 10.95
N PHE A 58 -8.93 18.99 11.06
CA PHE A 58 -7.48 18.80 11.07
C PHE A 58 -7.07 17.80 10.01
N PHE A 59 -5.93 18.02 9.38
CA PHE A 59 -5.32 17.07 8.46
C PHE A 59 -4.30 16.20 9.19
N TYR A 60 -4.39 14.90 8.97
CA TYR A 60 -3.48 13.92 9.55
C TYR A 60 -2.72 13.22 8.44
N PHE A 61 -1.47 13.63 8.21
CA PHE A 61 -0.62 13.06 7.18
C PHE A 61 0.12 11.85 7.71
N LEU A 62 -0.11 10.71 7.07
CA LEU A 62 0.65 9.48 7.30
C LEU A 62 2.04 9.60 6.65
N GLY A 63 3.07 9.04 7.27
CA GLY A 63 4.41 9.06 6.71
C GLY A 63 5.46 8.48 7.64
N VAL A 64 6.70 8.47 7.17
CA VAL A 64 7.87 7.99 7.91
C VAL A 64 8.76 9.11 8.44
N LEU A 65 8.46 10.35 8.10
CA LEU A 65 9.19 11.50 8.62
C LEU A 65 8.92 11.65 10.13
N PRO A 66 9.91 12.09 10.93
CA PRO A 66 9.81 12.12 12.40
C PRO A 66 8.59 12.88 12.94
N GLU A 67 8.17 13.94 12.26
CA GLU A 67 7.06 14.80 12.69
C GLU A 67 5.74 14.48 11.97
N SER A 68 5.69 13.39 11.19
CA SER A 68 4.48 12.91 10.52
C SER A 68 3.59 12.11 11.46
N GLY A 69 2.42 11.71 10.98
CA GLY A 69 1.47 10.86 11.71
C GLY A 69 1.87 9.40 11.89
N GLY A 70 3.06 9.00 11.41
CA GLY A 70 3.51 7.63 11.45
C GLY A 70 2.79 6.71 10.46
N LEU A 71 2.92 5.41 10.66
CA LEU A 71 2.31 4.38 9.83
C LEU A 71 1.11 3.76 10.53
N LEU A 72 0.07 3.46 9.77
CA LEU A 72 -1.05 2.64 10.26
C LEU A 72 -0.64 1.18 10.21
N VAL A 73 -0.38 0.61 11.38
CA VAL A 73 0.02 -0.79 11.53
C VAL A 73 -0.83 -1.43 12.62
N GLU A 74 -1.31 -2.64 12.36
CA GLU A 74 -2.06 -3.39 13.36
C GLU A 74 -1.18 -3.69 14.57
N LYS A 75 -1.75 -3.53 15.76
CA LYS A 75 -1.03 -3.71 17.04
C LYS A 75 -0.32 -5.06 17.15
N ASP A 76 -0.86 -6.09 16.51
CA ASP A 76 -0.36 -7.46 16.56
C ASP A 76 0.43 -7.89 15.30
N TYR A 77 0.71 -6.96 14.37
CA TYR A 77 1.41 -7.24 13.10
C TYR A 77 2.71 -8.03 13.32
N GLN A 78 3.62 -7.51 14.15
CA GLN A 78 4.91 -8.16 14.39
C GLN A 78 4.79 -9.54 15.06
N THR A 79 3.79 -9.70 15.93
CA THR A 79 3.53 -10.99 16.59
C THR A 79 3.04 -12.02 15.58
N LYS A 80 2.14 -11.63 14.68
CA LYS A 80 1.64 -12.48 13.59
C LYS A 80 2.76 -12.85 12.62
N GLU A 81 3.55 -11.88 12.21
CA GLU A 81 4.70 -12.10 11.31
C GLU A 81 5.68 -13.13 11.90
N LYS A 82 6.11 -12.93 13.14
CA LYS A 82 7.03 -13.86 13.83
C LYS A 82 6.44 -15.25 13.95
N ALA A 83 5.15 -15.36 14.32
CA ALA A 83 4.47 -16.64 14.43
C ALA A 83 4.34 -17.33 13.07
N PHE A 84 4.08 -16.59 12.00
CA PHE A 84 4.03 -17.09 10.64
C PHE A 84 5.40 -17.59 10.18
N LYS A 85 6.44 -16.75 10.25
CA LYS A 85 7.81 -17.08 9.84
C LYS A 85 8.37 -18.30 10.59
N LYS A 86 7.99 -18.49 11.86
CA LYS A 86 8.38 -19.67 12.63
C LYS A 86 7.76 -20.97 12.10
N ARG A 87 6.54 -20.91 11.55
CA ARG A 87 5.84 -22.07 10.98
C ARG A 87 6.18 -22.31 9.51
N PHE A 88 6.57 -21.24 8.83
CA PHE A 88 6.86 -21.27 7.41
C PHE A 88 8.33 -21.57 7.17
N THR A 89 8.61 -22.80 6.72
CA THR A 89 9.95 -23.20 6.30
C THR A 89 9.96 -23.32 4.77
N SER A 90 10.64 -22.40 4.11
CA SER A 90 10.84 -22.53 2.65
C SER A 90 12.00 -23.51 2.42
N SER A 91 11.69 -24.65 1.81
CA SER A 91 12.71 -25.61 1.33
C SER A 91 13.02 -25.43 -0.16
N SER A 92 12.44 -24.42 -0.80
CA SER A 92 12.57 -24.21 -2.25
C SER A 92 13.88 -23.51 -2.59
N VAL A 93 14.59 -24.05 -3.57
CA VAL A 93 15.77 -23.42 -4.21
C VAL A 93 15.33 -22.22 -5.07
N GLN A 94 14.07 -22.20 -5.51
CA GLN A 94 13.52 -21.11 -6.33
C GLN A 94 13.19 -19.90 -5.48
N LYS A 95 13.57 -18.71 -5.96
CA LYS A 95 13.18 -17.44 -5.36
C LYS A 95 11.68 -17.19 -5.54
N ARG A 96 10.98 -16.90 -4.47
CA ARG A 96 9.57 -16.56 -4.51
C ARG A 96 9.42 -15.05 -4.71
N VAL A 97 8.80 -14.69 -5.83
CA VAL A 97 8.54 -13.30 -6.19
C VAL A 97 7.05 -13.03 -6.04
N PHE A 98 6.68 -12.07 -5.21
CA PHE A 98 5.30 -11.61 -5.08
C PHE A 98 5.08 -10.40 -5.98
N LEU A 99 4.08 -10.47 -6.86
CA LEU A 99 3.77 -9.40 -7.81
C LEU A 99 2.35 -8.86 -7.58
N PHE A 100 2.30 -7.60 -7.19
CA PHE A 100 1.09 -6.81 -7.06
C PHE A 100 1.36 -5.40 -7.64
N ALA A 101 1.12 -5.22 -8.94
CA ALA A 101 1.43 -3.99 -9.67
C ALA A 101 0.21 -3.46 -10.44
N TYR A 102 0.27 -2.25 -10.99
CA TYR A 102 -0.78 -1.70 -11.85
C TYR A 102 -0.74 -2.34 -13.25
N PRO A 103 -1.83 -2.30 -14.02
CA PRO A 103 -1.88 -2.85 -15.39
C PRO A 103 -0.84 -2.28 -16.36
N SER A 104 -0.33 -1.09 -16.07
CA SER A 104 0.73 -0.43 -16.86
C SER A 104 2.13 -0.99 -16.62
N PHE A 105 2.31 -1.92 -15.68
CA PHE A 105 3.62 -2.53 -15.42
C PHE A 105 4.02 -3.44 -16.57
N ASP A 106 5.21 -3.22 -17.15
CA ASP A 106 5.77 -4.01 -18.24
C ASP A 106 6.41 -5.30 -17.70
N TRP A 107 5.54 -6.18 -17.20
CA TRP A 107 5.95 -7.43 -16.58
C TRP A 107 6.57 -8.41 -17.58
N GLU A 108 6.22 -8.37 -18.90
CA GLU A 108 6.80 -9.25 -19.90
C GLU A 108 8.27 -8.92 -20.11
N LYS A 109 8.61 -7.65 -20.26
CA LYS A 109 9.99 -7.20 -20.37
C LYS A 109 10.80 -7.57 -19.13
N TRP A 110 10.19 -7.42 -17.95
CA TRP A 110 10.83 -7.75 -16.68
C TRP A 110 11.09 -9.26 -16.56
N LEU A 111 10.09 -10.11 -16.85
CA LEU A 111 10.23 -11.58 -16.84
C LEU A 111 11.25 -12.06 -17.86
N SER A 112 11.24 -11.49 -19.08
CA SER A 112 12.21 -11.83 -20.11
C SER A 112 13.65 -11.54 -19.67
N SER A 113 13.87 -10.47 -18.93
CA SER A 113 15.19 -10.16 -18.37
C SER A 113 15.62 -11.20 -17.33
N TRP A 114 14.71 -11.68 -16.51
CA TRP A 114 14.99 -12.72 -15.52
C TRP A 114 15.27 -14.09 -16.16
N ASP A 115 14.52 -14.43 -17.21
CA ASP A 115 14.77 -15.64 -18.00
C ASP A 115 16.17 -15.61 -18.63
N GLN A 116 16.62 -14.45 -19.14
CA GLN A 116 17.97 -14.26 -19.69
C GLN A 116 19.07 -14.43 -18.62
N LEU A 117 18.78 -14.04 -17.38
CA LEU A 117 19.72 -14.20 -16.26
C LEU A 117 19.70 -15.61 -15.66
N HIS A 118 18.89 -16.53 -16.20
CA HIS A 118 18.71 -17.89 -15.72
C HIS A 118 18.37 -17.99 -14.22
N ILE A 119 17.66 -16.99 -13.70
CA ILE A 119 17.22 -16.98 -12.31
C ILE A 119 16.05 -17.94 -12.13
N SER A 120 16.20 -18.93 -11.26
CA SER A 120 15.10 -19.82 -10.90
C SER A 120 14.14 -19.11 -9.94
N TYR A 121 12.91 -18.89 -10.37
CA TYR A 121 11.89 -18.18 -9.57
C TYR A 121 10.52 -18.85 -9.65
N GLN A 122 9.71 -18.60 -8.62
CA GLN A 122 8.28 -18.85 -8.62
C GLN A 122 7.57 -17.51 -8.45
N LEU A 123 6.76 -17.12 -9.44
CA LEU A 123 6.05 -15.86 -9.46
C LEU A 123 4.64 -16.04 -8.91
N HIS A 124 4.31 -15.34 -7.86
CA HIS A 124 2.98 -15.27 -7.26
C HIS A 124 2.33 -13.95 -7.66
N ILE A 125 1.30 -14.02 -8.50
CA ILE A 125 0.61 -12.84 -9.04
C ILE A 125 -0.78 -12.76 -8.44
N VAL A 126 -1.13 -11.62 -7.82
CA VAL A 126 -2.51 -11.37 -7.39
C VAL A 126 -3.40 -11.20 -8.61
N ARG A 127 -4.47 -12.01 -8.67
CA ARG A 127 -5.46 -12.01 -9.74
C ARG A 127 -6.19 -10.67 -9.77
N ASP A 128 -5.77 -9.80 -10.67
CA ASP A 128 -6.41 -8.55 -10.98
C ASP A 128 -6.27 -8.25 -12.49
N GLN A 129 -6.36 -6.99 -12.90
CA GLN A 129 -6.25 -6.61 -14.32
C GLN A 129 -4.92 -7.02 -14.97
N ILE A 130 -3.84 -7.18 -14.20
CA ILE A 130 -2.54 -7.63 -14.72
C ILE A 130 -2.58 -9.08 -15.15
N SER A 131 -3.16 -9.94 -14.32
CA SER A 131 -3.22 -11.37 -14.64
C SER A 131 -4.00 -11.65 -15.91
N GLN A 132 -4.93 -10.76 -16.29
CA GLN A 132 -5.70 -10.85 -17.54
C GLN A 132 -4.86 -10.52 -18.78
N ASN A 133 -3.80 -9.73 -18.63
CA ASN A 133 -2.91 -9.33 -19.72
C ASN A 133 -1.71 -10.28 -19.93
N LEU A 134 -1.55 -11.28 -19.05
CA LEU A 134 -0.52 -12.30 -19.18
C LEU A 134 -0.80 -13.20 -20.40
N PRO A 135 0.13 -13.39 -21.33
CA PRO A 135 -0.03 -14.37 -22.38
C PRO A 135 -0.35 -15.76 -21.81
N LYS A 136 -1.28 -16.47 -22.45
CA LYS A 136 -1.69 -17.81 -22.01
C LYS A 136 -0.50 -18.77 -21.85
N GLN A 137 0.52 -18.62 -22.68
CA GLN A 137 1.75 -19.40 -22.61
C GLN A 137 2.52 -19.17 -21.30
N ARG A 138 2.58 -17.92 -20.82
CA ARG A 138 3.20 -17.60 -19.53
C ARG A 138 2.38 -18.14 -18.35
N LEU A 139 1.04 -18.01 -18.43
CA LEU A 139 0.14 -18.55 -17.39
C LEU A 139 0.21 -20.07 -17.28
N ALA A 140 0.52 -20.76 -18.38
CA ALA A 140 0.71 -22.20 -18.39
C ALA A 140 2.09 -22.65 -17.85
N ALA A 141 2.99 -21.72 -17.59
CA ALA A 141 4.30 -22.03 -17.03
C ALA A 141 4.19 -22.47 -15.57
N ASN A 142 4.84 -23.55 -15.19
CA ASN A 142 4.78 -24.14 -13.85
C ASN A 142 5.35 -23.22 -12.75
N ASN A 143 6.03 -22.15 -13.12
CA ASN A 143 6.63 -21.19 -12.19
C ASN A 143 5.72 -19.96 -11.93
N ILE A 144 4.48 -19.92 -12.47
CA ILE A 144 3.52 -18.84 -12.21
C ILE A 144 2.33 -19.38 -11.43
N LYS A 145 2.05 -18.75 -10.30
CA LYS A 145 0.90 -19.04 -9.45
C LYS A 145 0.00 -17.79 -9.36
N LEU A 146 -1.24 -17.94 -9.78
CA LEU A 146 -2.25 -16.91 -9.60
C LEU A 146 -2.85 -17.01 -8.19
N LEU A 147 -2.86 -15.88 -7.49
CA LEU A 147 -3.48 -15.72 -6.18
C LEU A 147 -4.80 -14.98 -6.33
N ASP A 148 -5.81 -15.41 -5.62
CA ASP A 148 -7.07 -14.67 -5.58
C ASP A 148 -6.93 -13.38 -4.75
N PHE A 149 -7.79 -12.40 -5.04
CA PHE A 149 -7.87 -11.20 -4.23
C PHE A 149 -8.30 -11.58 -2.81
N THR A 150 -7.64 -11.05 -1.80
CA THR A 150 -7.77 -11.53 -0.43
C THR A 150 -7.82 -10.38 0.58
N ASN A 151 -8.06 -10.70 1.84
CA ASN A 151 -7.99 -9.74 2.94
C ASN A 151 -6.54 -9.39 3.30
N GLN A 152 -6.36 -8.35 4.09
CA GLN A 152 -5.05 -7.82 4.47
C GLN A 152 -4.15 -8.85 5.15
N ILE A 153 -4.70 -9.71 6.01
CA ILE A 153 -3.91 -10.71 6.75
C ILE A 153 -3.25 -11.70 5.80
N ILE A 154 -4.01 -12.22 4.84
CA ILE A 154 -3.50 -13.18 3.86
C ILE A 154 -2.55 -12.48 2.86
N PHE A 155 -2.81 -11.21 2.55
CA PHE A 155 -1.88 -10.41 1.75
C PHE A 155 -0.51 -10.28 2.44
N ASP A 156 -0.50 -9.99 3.74
CA ASP A 156 0.72 -9.94 4.53
C ASP A 156 1.42 -11.30 4.57
N GLU A 157 0.70 -12.40 4.70
CA GLU A 157 1.27 -13.76 4.64
C GLU A 157 1.95 -14.05 3.30
N HIS A 158 1.41 -13.53 2.18
CA HIS A 158 2.08 -13.63 0.88
C HIS A 158 3.37 -12.83 0.84
N LEU A 159 3.40 -11.63 1.41
CA LEU A 159 4.63 -10.85 1.56
C LEU A 159 5.65 -11.58 2.44
N TRP A 160 5.24 -12.08 3.61
CA TRP A 160 6.16 -12.77 4.53
C TRP A 160 6.76 -14.06 3.96
N GLN A 161 6.15 -14.64 2.93
CA GLN A 161 6.67 -15.80 2.21
C GLN A 161 7.61 -15.43 1.07
N ALA A 162 7.57 -14.20 0.60
CA ALA A 162 8.31 -13.77 -0.58
C ALA A 162 9.80 -13.53 -0.26
N ASP A 163 10.66 -13.72 -1.25
CA ASP A 163 12.06 -13.27 -1.23
C ASP A 163 12.20 -11.88 -1.82
N ILE A 164 11.32 -11.50 -2.75
CA ILE A 164 11.29 -10.19 -3.43
C ILE A 164 9.81 -9.85 -3.69
N ALA A 165 9.45 -8.56 -3.57
CA ALA A 165 8.14 -8.08 -3.90
C ALA A 165 8.17 -7.01 -5.00
N ILE A 166 7.14 -7.00 -5.84
CA ILE A 166 6.79 -5.87 -6.70
C ILE A 166 5.44 -5.40 -6.21
N VAL A 167 5.39 -4.20 -5.69
CA VAL A 167 4.21 -3.65 -5.01
C VAL A 167 3.75 -2.36 -5.65
N ARG A 168 2.47 -2.04 -5.49
CA ARG A 168 1.86 -0.82 -6.06
C ARG A 168 1.24 0.06 -4.98
N GLY A 169 1.02 1.34 -5.33
CA GLY A 169 0.35 2.28 -4.45
C GLY A 169 1.13 2.51 -3.16
N GLU A 170 0.44 2.87 -2.10
CA GLU A 170 1.05 3.32 -0.85
C GLU A 170 0.97 2.24 0.24
N ASP A 171 -0.17 1.58 0.41
CA ASP A 171 -0.35 0.58 1.45
C ASP A 171 0.56 -0.64 1.24
N SER A 172 0.55 -1.24 0.04
CA SER A 172 1.40 -2.40 -0.22
C SER A 172 2.90 -2.06 -0.24
N PHE A 173 3.27 -0.81 -0.56
CA PHE A 173 4.63 -0.29 -0.41
C PHE A 173 5.06 -0.27 1.06
N VAL A 174 4.22 0.26 1.96
CA VAL A 174 4.46 0.25 3.41
C VAL A 174 4.55 -1.19 3.94
N ARG A 175 3.64 -2.06 3.50
CA ARG A 175 3.63 -3.48 3.92
C ARG A 175 4.88 -4.25 3.50
N ALA A 176 5.42 -3.99 2.30
CA ALA A 176 6.67 -4.61 1.86
C ALA A 176 7.86 -4.18 2.74
N GLN A 177 7.91 -2.92 3.15
CA GLN A 177 8.92 -2.43 4.08
C GLN A 177 8.78 -3.05 5.46
N LEU A 178 7.56 -3.11 6.01
CA LEU A 178 7.29 -3.76 7.31
C LEU A 178 7.66 -5.24 7.29
N ALA A 179 7.50 -5.93 6.17
CA ALA A 179 7.93 -7.32 5.99
C ALA A 179 9.45 -7.48 5.85
N GLY A 180 10.20 -6.38 5.72
CA GLY A 180 11.66 -6.39 5.56
C GLY A 180 12.13 -6.98 4.23
N LEU A 181 11.32 -6.85 3.16
CA LEU A 181 11.62 -7.42 1.86
C LEU A 181 12.37 -6.45 0.96
N PRO A 182 13.30 -6.93 0.11
CA PRO A 182 13.66 -6.23 -1.11
C PRO A 182 12.43 -6.08 -2.00
N PHE A 183 12.18 -4.87 -2.51
CA PHE A 183 11.00 -4.63 -3.34
C PHE A 183 11.26 -3.61 -4.44
N PHE A 184 10.41 -3.69 -5.49
CA PHE A 184 10.24 -2.66 -6.50
C PHE A 184 8.91 -1.97 -6.28
N TRP A 185 8.92 -0.64 -6.23
CA TRP A 185 7.71 0.15 -6.05
C TRP A 185 7.18 0.67 -7.39
N HIS A 186 6.03 0.14 -7.80
CA HIS A 186 5.29 0.66 -8.92
C HIS A 186 4.30 1.72 -8.42
N SER A 187 4.77 2.96 -8.28
CA SER A 187 3.94 4.08 -7.84
C SER A 187 2.80 4.34 -8.82
N TYR A 188 1.69 4.91 -8.33
CA TYR A 188 0.54 5.24 -9.18
C TYR A 188 0.92 6.32 -10.20
N PRO A 189 0.82 6.04 -11.51
CA PRO A 189 1.16 7.02 -12.54
C PRO A 189 0.20 8.20 -12.49
N GLN A 190 0.71 9.39 -12.21
CA GLN A 190 -0.06 10.64 -12.16
C GLN A 190 0.28 11.54 -13.35
N LYS A 191 -0.68 12.41 -13.73
CA LYS A 191 -0.44 13.44 -14.75
C LYS A 191 0.75 14.32 -14.32
N ASN A 192 1.50 14.82 -15.29
CA ASN A 192 2.66 15.71 -15.07
C ASN A 192 3.75 15.08 -14.18
N TYR A 193 3.81 13.74 -14.08
CA TYR A 193 4.84 13.03 -13.34
C TYR A 193 4.94 13.38 -11.84
N ILE A 194 3.86 13.86 -11.23
CA ILE A 194 3.81 14.25 -9.80
C ILE A 194 4.24 13.10 -8.89
N HIS A 195 3.93 11.85 -9.26
CA HIS A 195 4.36 10.66 -8.52
C HIS A 195 5.88 10.52 -8.42
N LEU A 196 6.67 11.12 -9.31
CA LEU A 196 8.13 11.05 -9.24
C LEU A 196 8.66 11.83 -8.05
N ALA A 197 8.04 12.95 -7.67
CA ALA A 197 8.44 13.70 -6.48
C ALA A 197 8.35 12.85 -5.19
N LYS A 198 7.34 11.98 -5.11
CA LYS A 198 7.19 11.04 -3.99
C LYS A 198 8.29 9.97 -4.00
N ILE A 199 8.66 9.47 -5.18
CA ILE A 199 9.77 8.50 -5.32
C ILE A 199 11.10 9.17 -4.93
N GLU A 200 11.36 10.38 -5.42
CA GLU A 200 12.55 11.15 -5.08
C GLU A 200 12.66 11.40 -3.57
N ALA A 201 11.56 11.80 -2.93
CA ALA A 201 11.52 11.98 -1.49
C ALA A 201 11.80 10.69 -0.70
N PHE A 202 11.46 9.53 -1.25
CA PHE A 202 11.79 8.24 -0.63
C PHE A 202 13.26 7.86 -0.79
N CYS A 203 13.92 8.29 -1.86
CA CYS A 203 15.31 7.96 -2.15
C CYS A 203 16.32 8.87 -1.43
N GLN A 204 15.88 9.94 -0.77
CA GLN A 204 16.70 10.85 0.03
C GLN A 204 16.89 10.36 1.46
#